data_d771ef1d117e813b949e43827ef37921
#
_entry.id   d771ef1d117e813b949e43827ef37921
#
_cell.length_a   1.000
_cell.length_b   1.000
_cell.length_c   1.000
_cell.angle_alpha   90.00
_cell.angle_beta   90.00
_cell.angle_gamma   90.00
#
_symmetry.space_group_name_H-M   'P 1'
#
loop_
_entity.id
_entity.type
_entity.pdbx_description
1 polymer ?
#
loop_
_entity_poly.entity_id
_entity_poly.type
_entity_poly.pdbx_seq_one_letter_code
_entity_poly.pdbx_strand_id
1 'polypeptide(L)'
;RLLHQQESYSLINDDDDKKRIRNKPHVYLRIQSTNPCGKWGDLSQQDKRCVFLTVHDLGTNHTSLVDFVNCPAMSEIKERSCFIHVDVPGHEENSPDLPDSYQFPSLQTLGEDLITVLDFLHVRYAVGLGEGAGANVLARCGLAHPRRLLGLILVNCTASTSSVSDAFRSRFSRWKGTDISQSEEDFLIYHKFGHVMAERERMLAEYRSRLRGNLNTHNIKQYVRAFINRKDLVLRGCQPDILLITGMLSPYASVVEKMYKELDKDKVTILKVDKVGDVLAEAPAKVFQSALLFCQGQGLLTSLPPPGVERRMSRAMSMEEYDKPNIRRLSLTPAADSSPRKL
;
A
#
# COMPACT_ATOMS: atom_id res chain seq x y z
N ARG A 1 29.08 12.68 10.79
CA ARG A 1 27.99 13.02 11.74
C ARG A 1 27.01 13.92 11.00
N LEU A 2 26.02 13.35 10.33
CA LEU A 2 24.85 14.05 9.78
C LEU A 2 23.66 13.54 10.58
N LEU A 3 23.19 14.40 11.50
CA LEU A 3 21.93 14.25 12.19
C LEU A 3 20.82 14.44 11.17
N HIS A 4 20.13 13.35 10.82
CA HIS A 4 18.84 13.42 10.16
C HIS A 4 17.81 13.87 11.19
N GLN A 5 17.44 15.15 11.18
CA GLN A 5 16.22 15.60 11.80
C GLN A 5 15.04 15.06 10.97
N GLN A 6 14.34 14.09 11.52
CA GLN A 6 13.02 13.67 11.05
C GLN A 6 12.01 14.71 11.54
N GLU A 7 11.66 15.65 10.70
CA GLU A 7 10.48 16.49 10.94
C GLU A 7 9.23 15.71 10.52
N SER A 8 8.52 15.18 11.50
CA SER A 8 7.16 14.69 11.34
C SER A 8 6.24 15.90 11.25
N TYR A 9 5.78 16.23 10.05
CA TYR A 9 4.73 17.24 9.88
C TYR A 9 3.38 16.60 10.17
N SER A 10 2.77 16.99 11.30
CA SER A 10 1.33 16.95 11.39
C SER A 10 0.81 18.03 10.44
N LEU A 11 0.26 17.66 9.29
CA LEU A 11 -0.27 18.57 8.26
C LEU A 11 -1.55 19.29 8.68
N ILE A 12 -1.71 19.62 9.98
CA ILE A 12 -2.90 20.30 10.49
C ILE A 12 -2.46 21.61 11.13
N ASN A 13 -2.21 22.61 10.31
CA ASN A 13 -1.94 23.97 10.80
C ASN A 13 -3.11 24.95 10.61
N ASP A 14 -4.25 24.51 10.05
CA ASP A 14 -5.41 25.37 9.89
C ASP A 14 -6.62 24.83 10.68
N ASP A 15 -7.24 25.67 11.52
CA ASP A 15 -8.34 25.26 12.42
C ASP A 15 -9.61 24.85 11.66
N ASP A 16 -9.80 25.32 10.43
CA ASP A 16 -10.94 24.94 9.59
C ASP A 16 -10.75 23.55 8.94
N ASP A 17 -9.52 23.17 8.59
CA ASP A 17 -9.20 21.84 8.11
C ASP A 17 -9.26 20.80 9.23
N LYS A 18 -8.89 21.18 10.47
CA LYS A 18 -9.10 20.34 11.66
C LYS A 18 -10.57 20.01 11.90
N LYS A 19 -11.48 20.91 11.62
CA LYS A 19 -12.94 20.69 11.76
C LYS A 19 -13.50 19.77 10.68
N ARG A 20 -12.95 19.80 9.47
CA ARG A 20 -13.36 18.93 8.36
C ARG A 20 -12.95 17.47 8.54
N ILE A 21 -11.80 17.23 9.20
CA ILE A 21 -11.27 15.91 9.52
C ILE A 21 -11.89 15.37 10.81
N ARG A 22 -12.35 16.22 11.76
CA ARG A 22 -12.92 15.81 13.06
C ARG A 22 -14.15 14.91 12.98
N ASN A 23 -14.84 14.85 11.85
CA ASN A 23 -16.04 14.01 11.65
C ASN A 23 -15.74 12.72 10.87
N LYS A 24 -14.47 12.38 10.59
CA LYS A 24 -14.07 11.13 9.92
C LYS A 24 -12.93 10.47 10.69
N PRO A 25 -12.81 9.13 10.62
CA PRO A 25 -11.78 8.40 11.36
C PRO A 25 -10.40 9.01 11.10
N HIS A 26 -9.63 9.19 12.16
CA HIS A 26 -8.30 9.78 12.13
C HIS A 26 -7.36 8.91 11.29
N VAL A 27 -7.13 9.31 10.06
CA VAL A 27 -6.13 8.72 9.19
C VAL A 27 -4.87 9.57 9.30
N TYR A 28 -3.76 8.99 9.76
CA TYR A 28 -2.49 9.68 9.80
C TYR A 28 -1.78 9.56 8.47
N LEU A 29 -1.21 10.66 7.99
CA LEU A 29 -0.61 10.74 6.68
C LEU A 29 0.86 11.14 6.80
N ARG A 30 1.70 10.40 6.12
CA ARG A 30 3.09 10.79 5.88
C ARG A 30 3.32 10.89 4.38
N ILE A 31 3.75 12.07 3.93
CA ILE A 31 4.05 12.29 2.52
C ILE A 31 5.56 12.26 2.33
N GLN A 32 6.02 11.37 1.47
CA GLN A 32 7.40 11.29 1.04
C GLN A 32 7.50 11.70 -0.42
N SER A 33 8.12 12.85 -0.67
CA SER A 33 8.47 13.32 -2.00
C SER A 33 9.96 13.65 -2.02
N THR A 34 10.68 13.20 -3.02
CA THR A 34 12.05 13.65 -3.25
C THR A 34 12.00 14.86 -4.17
N ASN A 35 12.05 16.04 -3.57
CA ASN A 35 12.31 17.27 -4.31
C ASN A 35 13.83 17.46 -4.39
N PRO A 36 14.40 17.99 -5.52
CA PRO A 36 15.83 18.41 -5.57
C PRO A 36 16.22 19.36 -4.44
N CYS A 37 15.26 20.05 -3.83
CA CYS A 37 15.46 20.94 -2.66
C CYS A 37 15.33 20.23 -1.31
N GLY A 38 15.13 18.91 -1.26
CA GLY A 38 15.13 18.13 0.00
C GLY A 38 13.93 18.33 0.93
N LYS A 39 12.87 19.02 0.50
CA LYS A 39 11.67 19.21 1.33
C LYS A 39 10.74 18.01 1.20
N TRP A 40 10.48 17.36 2.31
CA TRP A 40 9.47 16.31 2.45
C TRP A 40 8.07 16.89 2.28
N GLY A 41 7.18 16.14 1.62
CA GLY A 41 5.76 16.48 1.57
C GLY A 41 5.32 17.39 0.43
N ASP A 42 6.19 17.68 -0.54
CA ASP A 42 5.83 18.53 -1.66
C ASP A 42 5.11 17.75 -2.77
N LEU A 43 3.80 17.93 -2.86
CA LEU A 43 2.94 17.43 -3.94
C LEU A 43 2.79 18.44 -5.10
N SER A 44 3.49 19.58 -5.08
CA SER A 44 3.39 20.61 -6.12
C SER A 44 3.74 20.09 -7.53
N GLN A 45 4.47 18.98 -7.61
CA GLN A 45 4.85 18.33 -8.87
C GLN A 45 4.06 17.06 -9.19
N GLN A 46 2.93 16.82 -8.50
CA GLN A 46 2.12 15.62 -8.72
C GLN A 46 1.69 15.40 -10.18
N ASP A 47 1.52 16.48 -10.95
CA ASP A 47 1.18 16.40 -12.37
C ASP A 47 2.32 15.84 -13.24
N LYS A 48 3.55 15.85 -12.72
CA LYS A 48 4.76 15.38 -13.42
C LYS A 48 5.33 14.08 -12.84
N ARG A 49 4.82 13.62 -11.70
CA ARG A 49 5.33 12.47 -10.96
C ARG A 49 4.26 11.40 -10.77
N CYS A 50 4.68 10.15 -10.68
CA CYS A 50 3.80 9.08 -10.30
C CYS A 50 3.47 9.20 -8.79
N VAL A 51 2.20 9.23 -8.44
CA VAL A 51 1.78 9.26 -7.04
C VAL A 51 1.41 7.85 -6.59
N PHE A 52 2.05 7.38 -5.52
CA PHE A 52 1.72 6.13 -4.85
C PHE A 52 0.97 6.38 -3.56
N LEU A 53 -0.18 5.72 -3.40
CA LEU A 53 -0.92 5.65 -2.15
C LEU A 53 -0.60 4.31 -1.49
N THR A 54 -0.04 4.33 -0.28
CA THR A 54 0.41 3.11 0.37
C THR A 54 -0.30 2.86 1.69
N VAL A 55 -0.61 1.60 1.98
CA VAL A 55 -1.21 1.17 3.25
C VAL A 55 -0.47 -0.05 3.78
N HIS A 56 -0.11 0.00 5.05
CA HIS A 56 0.70 -1.01 5.75
C HIS A 56 -0.11 -2.26 6.15
N ASP A 57 0.61 -3.32 6.52
CA ASP A 57 0.06 -4.59 7.01
C ASP A 57 -0.16 -4.59 8.54
N LEU A 58 -0.71 -5.70 9.04
CA LEU A 58 -0.88 -5.98 10.48
C LEU A 58 0.48 -5.97 11.19
N GLY A 59 0.49 -5.44 12.42
CA GLY A 59 1.71 -5.39 13.23
C GLY A 59 2.83 -4.54 12.66
N THR A 60 2.50 -3.64 11.73
CA THR A 60 3.40 -2.64 11.15
C THR A 60 2.73 -1.27 11.10
N ASN A 61 3.45 -0.28 10.61
CA ASN A 61 2.94 1.04 10.25
C ASN A 61 3.63 1.53 8.96
N HIS A 62 3.46 2.79 8.62
CA HIS A 62 4.06 3.38 7.43
C HIS A 62 5.57 3.11 7.30
N THR A 63 6.31 2.95 8.42
CA THR A 63 7.77 2.79 8.38
C THR A 63 8.20 1.57 7.57
N SER A 64 7.42 0.49 7.55
CA SER A 64 7.75 -0.70 6.75
C SER A 64 7.79 -0.40 5.24
N LEU A 65 6.84 0.40 4.76
CA LEU A 65 6.79 0.80 3.36
C LEU A 65 7.77 1.94 3.04
N VAL A 66 8.03 2.83 4.01
CA VAL A 66 9.09 3.84 3.91
C VAL A 66 10.46 3.17 3.77
N ASP A 67 10.75 2.13 4.54
CA ASP A 67 12.00 1.38 4.44
C ASP A 67 12.15 0.71 3.08
N PHE A 68 11.07 0.09 2.57
CA PHE A 68 11.03 -0.47 1.23
C PHE A 68 11.31 0.58 0.15
N VAL A 69 10.64 1.73 0.20
CA VAL A 69 10.84 2.83 -0.76
C VAL A 69 12.23 3.43 -0.67
N ASN A 70 12.85 3.42 0.51
CA ASN A 70 14.20 3.94 0.73
C ASN A 70 15.31 2.92 0.42
N CYS A 71 14.99 1.67 0.12
CA CYS A 71 16.01 0.70 -0.25
C CYS A 71 16.68 1.09 -1.59
N PRO A 72 17.96 0.74 -1.79
CA PRO A 72 18.69 1.11 -3.01
C PRO A 72 18.01 0.68 -4.31
N ALA A 73 17.29 -0.45 -4.29
CA ALA A 73 16.58 -0.96 -5.47
C ALA A 73 15.46 -0.03 -5.93
N MET A 74 14.86 0.76 -5.04
CA MET A 74 13.73 1.65 -5.34
C MET A 74 14.16 3.07 -5.76
N SER A 75 15.46 3.38 -5.78
CA SER A 75 15.97 4.75 -6.00
C SER A 75 15.40 5.42 -7.25
N GLU A 76 15.36 4.72 -8.38
CA GLU A 76 14.89 5.28 -9.65
C GLU A 76 13.38 5.61 -9.62
N ILE A 77 12.53 4.72 -9.09
CA ILE A 77 11.10 5.00 -8.92
C ILE A 77 10.91 6.15 -7.93
N LYS A 78 11.66 6.11 -6.81
CA LYS A 78 11.56 7.11 -5.74
C LYS A 78 11.84 8.52 -6.26
N GLU A 79 12.87 8.70 -7.09
CA GLU A 79 13.23 10.00 -7.64
C GLU A 79 12.16 10.61 -8.55
N ARG A 80 11.28 9.79 -9.11
CA ARG A 80 10.25 10.19 -10.08
C ARG A 80 8.82 10.03 -9.57
N SER A 81 8.68 9.81 -8.27
CA SER A 81 7.40 9.52 -7.64
C SER A 81 7.20 10.35 -6.38
N CYS A 82 5.95 10.45 -5.96
CA CYS A 82 5.54 10.91 -4.65
C CYS A 82 4.86 9.75 -3.94
N PHE A 83 5.17 9.52 -2.66
CA PHE A 83 4.55 8.47 -1.86
C PHE A 83 3.72 9.09 -0.75
N ILE A 84 2.46 8.67 -0.66
CA ILE A 84 1.53 9.02 0.40
C ILE A 84 1.36 7.76 1.25
N HIS A 85 1.99 7.74 2.41
CA HIS A 85 1.90 6.63 3.34
C HIS A 85 0.76 6.89 4.32
N VAL A 86 -0.14 5.91 4.44
CA VAL A 86 -1.32 5.99 5.30
C VAL A 86 -1.15 5.01 6.45
N ASP A 87 -1.19 5.53 7.69
CA ASP A 87 -1.37 4.70 8.87
C ASP A 87 -2.86 4.53 9.15
N VAL A 88 -3.28 3.31 9.41
CA VAL A 88 -4.63 3.07 9.91
C VAL A 88 -4.76 3.63 11.33
N PRO A 89 -5.97 3.95 11.82
CA PRO A 89 -6.15 4.60 13.11
C PRO A 89 -5.35 3.97 14.24
N GLY A 90 -4.57 4.78 14.94
CA GLY A 90 -3.78 4.37 16.11
C GLY A 90 -2.54 3.53 15.82
N HIS A 91 -2.02 3.56 14.56
CA HIS A 91 -0.79 2.85 14.18
C HIS A 91 0.40 3.77 13.91
N GLU A 92 0.22 5.07 14.07
CA GLU A 92 1.34 6.01 14.09
C GLU A 92 2.30 5.70 15.26
N GLU A 93 3.57 6.07 15.11
CA GLU A 93 4.56 5.81 16.15
C GLU A 93 4.17 6.46 17.48
N ASN A 94 4.25 5.70 18.56
CA ASN A 94 3.92 6.11 19.92
C ASN A 94 2.47 6.64 20.09
N SER A 95 1.53 6.16 19.27
CA SER A 95 0.13 6.53 19.43
C SER A 95 -0.42 6.07 20.78
N PRO A 96 -1.29 6.87 21.42
CA PRO A 96 -2.02 6.44 22.60
C PRO A 96 -3.04 5.35 22.25
N ASP A 97 -3.56 4.68 23.28
CA ASP A 97 -4.71 3.79 23.14
C ASP A 97 -5.88 4.54 22.50
N LEU A 98 -6.51 3.93 21.52
CA LEU A 98 -7.78 4.43 21.02
C LEU A 98 -8.82 4.33 22.15
N PRO A 99 -9.68 5.36 22.32
CA PRO A 99 -10.69 5.34 23.36
C PRO A 99 -11.58 4.08 23.29
N ASP A 100 -12.03 3.57 24.43
CA ASP A 100 -12.94 2.41 24.48
C ASP A 100 -14.24 2.62 23.68
N SER A 101 -14.68 3.87 23.56
CA SER A 101 -15.85 4.26 22.75
C SER A 101 -15.54 4.28 21.23
N TYR A 102 -14.27 4.19 20.82
CA TYR A 102 -13.89 4.23 19.42
C TYR A 102 -14.22 2.90 18.74
N GLN A 103 -15.07 2.98 17.74
CA GLN A 103 -15.38 1.83 16.89
C GLN A 103 -14.38 1.77 15.75
N PHE A 104 -13.42 0.84 15.82
CA PHE A 104 -12.45 0.65 14.75
C PHE A 104 -13.17 0.29 13.44
N PRO A 105 -12.89 1.00 12.34
CA PRO A 105 -13.59 0.78 11.08
C PRO A 105 -13.31 -0.59 10.49
N SER A 106 -14.27 -1.11 9.73
CA SER A 106 -14.05 -2.32 8.93
C SER A 106 -13.05 -2.06 7.80
N LEU A 107 -12.43 -3.12 7.24
CA LEU A 107 -11.56 -2.96 6.07
C LEU A 107 -12.30 -2.36 4.87
N GLN A 108 -13.61 -2.60 4.76
CA GLN A 108 -14.46 -1.98 3.74
C GLN A 108 -14.52 -0.46 3.93
N THR A 109 -14.82 -0.04 5.15
CA THR A 109 -14.89 1.38 5.50
C THR A 109 -13.53 2.07 5.32
N LEU A 110 -12.44 1.44 5.79
CA LEU A 110 -11.09 1.96 5.57
C LEU A 110 -10.78 2.15 4.09
N GLY A 111 -11.15 1.17 3.24
CA GLY A 111 -10.93 1.26 1.80
C GLY A 111 -11.76 2.39 1.14
N GLU A 112 -13.02 2.51 1.51
CA GLU A 112 -13.89 3.58 1.01
C GLU A 112 -13.43 4.97 1.46
N ASP A 113 -12.90 5.08 2.69
CA ASP A 113 -12.45 6.35 3.26
C ASP A 113 -11.09 6.83 2.72
N LEU A 114 -10.28 5.96 2.11
CA LEU A 114 -8.99 6.36 1.51
C LEU A 114 -9.13 7.46 0.46
N ILE A 115 -10.29 7.58 -0.20
CA ILE A 115 -10.54 8.63 -1.16
C ILE A 115 -10.43 10.02 -0.51
N THR A 116 -10.80 10.14 0.76
CA THR A 116 -10.74 11.42 1.47
C THR A 116 -9.31 11.93 1.65
N VAL A 117 -8.33 11.02 1.69
CA VAL A 117 -6.90 11.35 1.70
C VAL A 117 -6.51 12.00 0.38
N LEU A 118 -6.89 11.40 -0.75
CA LEU A 118 -6.59 11.94 -2.08
C LEU A 118 -7.30 13.29 -2.29
N ASP A 119 -8.53 13.42 -1.81
CA ASP A 119 -9.30 14.68 -1.92
C ASP A 119 -8.70 15.78 -1.06
N PHE A 120 -8.30 15.46 0.17
CA PHE A 120 -7.65 16.41 1.08
C PHE A 120 -6.31 16.92 0.52
N LEU A 121 -5.52 16.03 -0.09
CA LEU A 121 -4.24 16.36 -0.69
C LEU A 121 -4.36 16.89 -2.13
N HIS A 122 -5.58 17.07 -2.63
CA HIS A 122 -5.86 17.45 -4.02
C HIS A 122 -5.18 16.55 -5.06
N VAL A 123 -4.97 15.28 -4.73
CA VAL A 123 -4.37 14.28 -5.63
C VAL A 123 -5.46 13.68 -6.49
N ARG A 124 -5.33 13.81 -7.80
CA ARG A 124 -6.33 13.35 -8.76
C ARG A 124 -6.32 11.84 -8.95
N TYR A 125 -5.14 11.26 -9.06
CA TYR A 125 -4.93 9.83 -9.31
C TYR A 125 -3.74 9.31 -8.53
N ALA A 126 -3.77 8.03 -8.16
CA ALA A 126 -2.64 7.35 -7.54
C ALA A 126 -2.53 5.90 -8.01
N VAL A 127 -1.38 5.29 -7.83
CA VAL A 127 -1.18 3.83 -7.86
C VAL A 127 -1.22 3.34 -6.42
N GLY A 128 -2.07 2.37 -6.13
CA GLY A 128 -2.12 1.76 -4.81
C GLY A 128 -0.99 0.75 -4.62
N LEU A 129 -0.24 0.84 -3.53
CA LEU A 129 0.77 -0.14 -3.13
C LEU A 129 0.51 -0.56 -1.68
N GLY A 130 0.15 -1.81 -1.45
CA GLY A 130 -0.15 -2.29 -0.10
C GLY A 130 0.30 -3.71 0.17
N GLU A 131 0.43 -4.03 1.45
CA GLU A 131 0.82 -5.34 1.94
C GLU A 131 -0.26 -5.91 2.85
N GLY A 132 -0.57 -7.20 2.73
CA GLY A 132 -1.47 -7.95 3.60
C GLY A 132 -2.84 -7.30 3.80
N ALA A 133 -3.11 -6.85 5.02
CA ALA A 133 -4.33 -6.14 5.36
C ALA A 133 -4.44 -4.80 4.60
N GLY A 134 -3.33 -4.06 4.46
CA GLY A 134 -3.28 -2.83 3.69
C GLY A 134 -3.54 -3.05 2.20
N ALA A 135 -3.06 -4.16 1.63
CA ALA A 135 -3.41 -4.54 0.26
C ALA A 135 -4.92 -4.80 0.10
N ASN A 136 -5.55 -5.44 1.10
CA ASN A 136 -6.99 -5.67 1.11
C ASN A 136 -7.78 -4.35 1.20
N VAL A 137 -7.30 -3.39 2.01
CA VAL A 137 -7.89 -2.03 2.12
C VAL A 137 -7.81 -1.30 0.78
N LEU A 138 -6.64 -1.31 0.12
CA LEU A 138 -6.46 -0.68 -1.19
C LEU A 138 -7.28 -1.33 -2.30
N ALA A 139 -7.42 -2.66 -2.27
CA ALA A 139 -8.28 -3.36 -3.21
C ALA A 139 -9.76 -2.92 -3.09
N ARG A 140 -10.24 -2.70 -1.86
CA ARG A 140 -11.59 -2.16 -1.60
C ARG A 140 -11.71 -0.71 -2.06
N CYS A 141 -10.67 0.10 -1.87
CA CYS A 141 -10.61 1.45 -2.43
C CYS A 141 -10.73 1.43 -3.96
N GLY A 142 -10.00 0.55 -4.64
CA GLY A 142 -10.07 0.40 -6.10
C GLY A 142 -11.45 -0.03 -6.61
N LEU A 143 -12.15 -0.88 -5.85
CA LEU A 143 -13.53 -1.26 -6.17
C LEU A 143 -14.52 -0.12 -5.95
N ALA A 144 -14.38 0.64 -4.87
CA ALA A 144 -15.27 1.76 -4.54
C ALA A 144 -15.03 2.99 -5.41
N HIS A 145 -13.77 3.26 -5.75
CA HIS A 145 -13.34 4.48 -6.45
C HIS A 145 -12.44 4.16 -7.67
N PRO A 146 -12.93 3.40 -8.66
CA PRO A 146 -12.11 2.84 -9.74
C PRO A 146 -11.45 3.90 -10.63
N ARG A 147 -11.98 5.13 -10.64
CA ARG A 147 -11.43 6.24 -11.43
C ARG A 147 -10.31 7.00 -10.74
N ARG A 148 -10.03 6.68 -9.47
CA ARG A 148 -9.02 7.38 -8.65
C ARG A 148 -7.74 6.58 -8.49
N LEU A 149 -7.77 5.28 -8.77
CA LEU A 149 -6.60 4.41 -8.77
C LEU A 149 -6.29 3.95 -10.19
N LEU A 150 -5.09 4.26 -10.66
CA LEU A 150 -4.59 3.89 -11.99
C LEU A 150 -4.22 2.42 -12.08
N GLY A 151 -3.79 1.85 -10.96
CA GLY A 151 -3.43 0.46 -10.80
C GLY A 151 -3.25 0.11 -9.33
N LEU A 152 -3.20 -1.18 -9.04
CA LEU A 152 -3.06 -1.75 -7.70
C LEU A 152 -1.90 -2.72 -7.65
N ILE A 153 -0.92 -2.48 -6.80
CA ILE A 153 0.18 -3.40 -6.46
C ILE A 153 -0.13 -3.99 -5.09
N LEU A 154 -0.54 -5.25 -5.08
CA LEU A 154 -1.09 -5.92 -3.91
C LEU A 154 -0.19 -7.07 -3.46
N VAL A 155 0.55 -6.85 -2.37
CA VAL A 155 1.46 -7.85 -1.79
C VAL A 155 0.70 -8.70 -0.78
N ASN A 156 0.74 -10.03 -0.93
CA ASN A 156 0.08 -11.00 -0.04
C ASN A 156 -1.41 -10.69 0.21
N CYS A 157 -2.10 -10.13 -0.77
CA CYS A 157 -3.53 -9.82 -0.66
C CYS A 157 -4.37 -11.09 -0.70
N THR A 158 -5.27 -11.24 0.25
CA THR A 158 -6.15 -12.42 0.33
C THR A 158 -7.61 -12.01 0.15
N ALA A 159 -8.29 -12.64 -0.81
CA ALA A 159 -9.71 -12.37 -1.07
C ALA A 159 -10.61 -13.03 -0.03
N SER A 160 -10.39 -14.32 0.27
CA SER A 160 -11.24 -15.07 1.17
C SER A 160 -10.83 -14.94 2.63
N THR A 161 -11.82 -14.89 3.51
CA THR A 161 -11.62 -14.97 4.96
C THR A 161 -11.25 -16.37 5.44
N SER A 162 -11.58 -17.40 4.67
CA SER A 162 -11.19 -18.79 4.96
C SER A 162 -9.68 -19.03 4.88
N SER A 163 -8.92 -18.07 4.30
CA SER A 163 -7.45 -18.13 4.28
C SER A 163 -6.81 -17.91 5.66
N VAL A 164 -7.57 -17.31 6.57
CA VAL A 164 -7.16 -17.18 7.98
C VAL A 164 -7.66 -18.42 8.71
N SER A 165 -6.76 -19.30 9.13
CA SER A 165 -7.13 -20.57 9.73
C SER A 165 -8.01 -20.35 10.98
N ASP A 166 -8.94 -21.28 11.23
CA ASP A 166 -9.82 -21.24 12.42
C ASP A 166 -9.02 -21.25 13.73
N ALA A 167 -7.81 -21.83 13.71
CA ALA A 167 -6.88 -21.78 14.82
C ALA A 167 -6.48 -20.34 15.18
N PHE A 168 -6.29 -19.47 14.16
CA PHE A 168 -6.01 -18.07 14.38
C PHE A 168 -7.22 -17.31 14.87
N ARG A 169 -8.40 -17.54 14.28
CA ARG A 169 -9.64 -16.93 14.75
C ARG A 169 -9.90 -17.25 16.23
N SER A 170 -9.70 -18.50 16.65
CA SER A 170 -9.90 -18.92 18.02
C SER A 170 -8.88 -18.31 18.99
N ARG A 171 -7.65 -18.10 18.58
CA ARG A 171 -6.62 -17.44 19.39
C ARG A 171 -6.92 -15.96 19.58
N PHE A 172 -7.27 -15.25 18.51
CA PHE A 172 -7.59 -13.82 18.59
C PHE A 172 -8.90 -13.52 19.30
N SER A 173 -9.89 -14.38 19.23
CA SER A 173 -11.13 -14.22 20.03
C SER A 173 -10.86 -14.25 21.53
N ARG A 174 -9.77 -14.88 21.96
CA ARG A 174 -9.33 -14.97 23.36
C ARG A 174 -8.30 -13.90 23.76
N TRP A 175 -7.86 -13.05 22.85
CA TRP A 175 -6.90 -11.99 23.15
C TRP A 175 -7.51 -11.01 24.19
N LYS A 176 -7.22 -11.26 25.44
CA LYS A 176 -7.61 -10.42 26.58
C LYS A 176 -6.35 -9.76 27.12
N GLY A 177 -6.41 -8.47 27.41
CA GLY A 177 -5.27 -7.74 27.95
C GLY A 177 -4.76 -6.64 27.01
N THR A 178 -3.89 -5.79 27.49
CA THR A 178 -3.27 -4.67 26.76
C THR A 178 -2.02 -5.10 26.03
N ASP A 179 -1.27 -6.07 26.56
CA ASP A 179 0.03 -6.48 26.02
C ASP A 179 -0.10 -7.61 25.00
N ILE A 180 0.87 -7.70 24.09
CA ILE A 180 1.02 -8.81 23.15
C ILE A 180 1.60 -10.01 23.89
N SER A 181 0.85 -11.12 23.93
CA SER A 181 1.39 -12.40 24.37
C SER A 181 2.31 -13.01 23.32
N GLN A 182 3.15 -13.97 23.75
CA GLN A 182 4.05 -14.67 22.82
C GLN A 182 3.30 -15.31 21.64
N SER A 183 2.13 -15.89 21.88
CA SER A 183 1.35 -16.54 20.81
C SER A 183 0.78 -15.57 19.77
N GLU A 184 0.53 -14.34 20.17
CA GLU A 184 0.04 -13.27 19.31
C GLU A 184 1.19 -12.67 18.50
N GLU A 185 2.34 -12.52 19.12
CA GLU A 185 3.58 -12.14 18.42
C GLU A 185 3.96 -13.20 17.37
N ASP A 186 3.94 -14.47 17.73
CA ASP A 186 4.21 -15.59 16.82
C ASP A 186 3.23 -15.61 15.64
N PHE A 187 1.97 -15.21 15.86
CA PHE A 187 1.02 -15.07 14.76
C PHE A 187 1.42 -13.94 13.81
N LEU A 188 1.74 -12.75 14.32
CA LEU A 188 2.12 -11.61 13.48
C LEU A 188 3.41 -11.90 12.72
N ILE A 189 4.35 -12.61 13.34
CA ILE A 189 5.57 -13.08 12.70
C ILE A 189 5.24 -14.05 11.57
N TYR A 190 4.40 -15.05 11.85
CA TYR A 190 3.98 -16.03 10.83
C TYR A 190 3.20 -15.34 9.69
N HIS A 191 2.32 -14.40 10.02
CA HIS A 191 1.56 -13.62 9.05
C HIS A 191 2.47 -12.90 8.07
N LYS A 192 3.54 -12.26 8.56
CA LYS A 192 4.43 -11.46 7.74
C LYS A 192 5.51 -12.26 7.02
N PHE A 193 6.16 -13.18 7.73
CA PHE A 193 7.36 -13.89 7.24
C PHE A 193 7.09 -15.32 6.80
N GLY A 194 5.96 -15.92 7.19
CA GLY A 194 5.67 -17.33 6.99
C GLY A 194 6.47 -18.23 7.93
N HIS A 195 6.93 -19.37 7.42
CA HIS A 195 7.78 -20.27 8.21
C HIS A 195 9.15 -19.64 8.43
N VAL A 196 9.50 -19.50 9.71
CA VAL A 196 10.75 -18.89 10.13
C VAL A 196 11.89 -19.84 9.87
N MET A 197 12.93 -19.36 9.18
CA MET A 197 14.22 -20.03 9.03
C MET A 197 15.28 -19.32 9.87
N ALA A 198 16.27 -20.06 10.37
CA ALA A 198 17.35 -19.51 11.20
C ALA A 198 18.09 -18.32 10.55
N GLU A 199 18.17 -18.30 9.23
CA GLU A 199 18.82 -17.24 8.44
C GLU A 199 18.11 -15.86 8.53
N ARG A 200 16.88 -15.82 9.07
CA ARG A 200 16.05 -14.61 9.19
C ARG A 200 16.03 -13.99 10.58
N GLU A 201 16.84 -14.52 11.51
CA GLU A 201 16.79 -14.13 12.92
C GLU A 201 16.95 -12.60 13.13
N ARG A 202 17.82 -11.96 12.35
CA ARG A 202 18.02 -10.50 12.41
C ARG A 202 16.76 -9.72 12.05
N MET A 203 16.08 -10.07 10.95
CA MET A 203 14.84 -9.42 10.52
C MET A 203 13.71 -9.63 11.53
N LEU A 204 13.65 -10.81 12.13
CA LEU A 204 12.68 -11.12 13.17
C LEU A 204 12.93 -10.32 14.44
N ALA A 205 14.20 -10.19 14.86
CA ALA A 205 14.56 -9.39 16.01
C ALA A 205 14.20 -7.90 15.81
N GLU A 206 14.46 -7.37 14.63
CA GLU A 206 14.08 -6.00 14.26
C GLU A 206 12.56 -5.81 14.25
N TYR A 207 11.82 -6.73 13.66
CA TYR A 207 10.35 -6.70 13.66
C TYR A 207 9.79 -6.76 15.08
N ARG A 208 10.28 -7.66 15.94
CA ARG A 208 9.89 -7.76 17.35
C ARG A 208 10.17 -6.46 18.11
N SER A 209 11.34 -5.86 17.87
CA SER A 209 11.71 -4.59 18.50
C SER A 209 10.73 -3.48 18.13
N ARG A 210 10.36 -3.35 16.86
CA ARG A 210 9.38 -2.36 16.41
C ARG A 210 7.98 -2.64 16.97
N LEU A 211 7.57 -3.90 16.95
CA LEU A 211 6.25 -4.32 17.43
C LEU A 211 6.05 -4.00 18.92
N ARG A 212 7.10 -4.17 19.73
CA ARG A 212 7.05 -3.93 21.18
C ARG A 212 7.41 -2.50 21.58
N GLY A 213 8.18 -1.78 20.76
CA GLY A 213 8.72 -0.46 21.11
C GLY A 213 7.88 0.71 20.60
N ASN A 214 7.48 0.67 19.34
CA ASN A 214 6.95 1.86 18.66
C ASN A 214 5.46 1.77 18.34
N LEU A 215 4.88 0.57 18.39
CA LEU A 215 3.50 0.33 18.03
C LEU A 215 2.62 0.10 19.26
N ASN A 216 1.42 0.66 19.22
CA ASN A 216 0.45 0.45 20.29
C ASN A 216 -0.24 -0.90 20.14
N THR A 217 0.00 -1.80 21.09
CA THR A 217 -0.50 -3.18 21.07
C THR A 217 -2.02 -3.28 21.18
N HIS A 218 -2.66 -2.36 21.93
CA HIS A 218 -4.12 -2.29 22.01
C HIS A 218 -4.72 -1.96 20.62
N ASN A 219 -4.14 -1.02 19.90
CA ASN A 219 -4.62 -0.59 18.59
C ASN A 219 -4.36 -1.65 17.52
N ILE A 220 -3.22 -2.37 17.58
CA ILE A 220 -2.93 -3.52 16.69
C ILE A 220 -4.05 -4.55 16.78
N LYS A 221 -4.55 -4.86 17.97
CA LYS A 221 -5.68 -5.78 18.15
C LYS A 221 -6.91 -5.36 17.35
N GLN A 222 -7.21 -4.08 17.34
CA GLN A 222 -8.38 -3.57 16.64
C GLN A 222 -8.26 -3.83 15.13
N TYR A 223 -7.08 -3.57 14.57
CA TYR A 223 -6.83 -3.82 13.15
C TYR A 223 -6.83 -5.31 12.81
N VAL A 224 -6.22 -6.16 13.66
CA VAL A 224 -6.27 -7.62 13.51
C VAL A 224 -7.71 -8.13 13.54
N ARG A 225 -8.54 -7.64 14.49
CA ARG A 225 -9.97 -8.01 14.57
C ARG A 225 -10.73 -7.58 13.30
N ALA A 226 -10.48 -6.38 12.80
CA ALA A 226 -11.09 -5.91 11.56
C ALA A 226 -10.70 -6.78 10.36
N PHE A 227 -9.42 -7.21 10.30
CA PHE A 227 -8.93 -8.11 9.26
C PHE A 227 -9.55 -9.51 9.34
N ILE A 228 -9.63 -10.10 10.51
CA ILE A 228 -10.19 -11.46 10.70
C ILE A 228 -11.69 -11.47 10.39
N ASN A 229 -12.41 -10.43 10.77
CA ASN A 229 -13.86 -10.33 10.61
C ASN A 229 -14.28 -9.65 9.29
N ARG A 230 -13.33 -9.39 8.38
CA ARG A 230 -13.65 -8.77 7.10
C ARG A 230 -14.58 -9.65 6.27
N LYS A 231 -15.38 -9.04 5.43
CA LYS A 231 -16.12 -9.75 4.37
C LYS A 231 -15.16 -10.17 3.26
N ASP A 232 -15.49 -11.24 2.57
CA ASP A 232 -14.73 -11.66 1.38
C ASP A 232 -14.60 -10.53 0.38
N LEU A 233 -13.45 -10.48 -0.29
CA LEU A 233 -13.11 -9.49 -1.30
C LEU A 233 -13.36 -10.09 -2.68
N VAL A 234 -14.26 -9.49 -3.44
CA VAL A 234 -14.56 -9.91 -4.81
C VAL A 234 -13.91 -8.93 -5.78
N LEU A 235 -12.79 -9.35 -6.39
CA LEU A 235 -12.04 -8.53 -7.36
C LEU A 235 -12.50 -8.74 -8.81
N ARG A 236 -13.42 -9.66 -9.07
CA ARG A 236 -13.97 -9.86 -10.41
C ARG A 236 -14.64 -8.57 -10.89
N GLY A 237 -14.22 -8.07 -12.06
CA GLY A 237 -14.71 -6.82 -12.63
C GLY A 237 -14.05 -5.55 -12.04
N CYS A 238 -13.00 -5.68 -11.24
CA CYS A 238 -12.19 -4.54 -10.83
C CYS A 238 -11.68 -3.80 -12.07
N GLN A 239 -11.88 -2.47 -12.11
CA GLN A 239 -11.51 -1.67 -13.28
C GLN A 239 -10.00 -1.35 -13.32
N PRO A 240 -9.35 -0.94 -12.22
CA PRO A 240 -7.90 -0.80 -12.16
C PRO A 240 -7.20 -2.11 -12.48
N ASP A 241 -6.09 -2.05 -13.21
CA ASP A 241 -5.23 -3.20 -13.41
C ASP A 241 -4.55 -3.58 -12.08
N ILE A 242 -4.22 -4.87 -11.92
CA ILE A 242 -3.71 -5.40 -10.65
C ILE A 242 -2.42 -6.17 -10.87
N LEU A 243 -1.39 -5.83 -10.10
CA LEU A 243 -0.21 -6.64 -9.91
C LEU A 243 -0.29 -7.34 -8.55
N LEU A 244 -0.50 -8.64 -8.55
CA LEU A 244 -0.41 -9.48 -7.35
C LEU A 244 1.04 -9.89 -7.11
N ILE A 245 1.51 -9.79 -5.87
CA ILE A 245 2.87 -10.19 -5.49
C ILE A 245 2.78 -11.11 -4.28
N THR A 246 3.53 -12.21 -4.30
CA THR A 246 3.65 -13.10 -3.14
C THR A 246 5.00 -13.79 -3.07
N GLY A 247 5.51 -14.00 -1.86
CA GLY A 247 6.63 -14.90 -1.60
C GLY A 247 6.13 -16.34 -1.47
N MET A 248 6.87 -17.30 -2.01
CA MET A 248 6.45 -18.71 -1.97
C MET A 248 6.53 -19.34 -0.57
N LEU A 249 7.21 -18.68 0.38
CA LEU A 249 7.21 -19.06 1.80
C LEU A 249 6.17 -18.29 2.62
N SER A 250 5.46 -17.33 2.02
CA SER A 250 4.34 -16.68 2.65
C SER A 250 3.20 -17.68 2.92
N PRO A 251 2.51 -17.58 4.08
CA PRO A 251 1.36 -18.43 4.37
C PRO A 251 0.19 -18.20 3.40
N TYR A 252 0.25 -17.15 2.61
CA TYR A 252 -0.80 -16.75 1.67
C TYR A 252 -0.51 -17.09 0.22
N ALA A 253 0.64 -17.66 -0.11
CA ALA A 253 1.06 -17.94 -1.48
C ALA A 253 0.00 -18.71 -2.29
N SER A 254 -0.50 -19.81 -1.74
CA SER A 254 -1.53 -20.64 -2.40
C SER A 254 -2.86 -19.91 -2.57
N VAL A 255 -3.22 -19.04 -1.63
CA VAL A 255 -4.46 -18.26 -1.68
C VAL A 255 -4.37 -17.18 -2.75
N VAL A 256 -3.22 -16.50 -2.84
CA VAL A 256 -2.96 -15.49 -3.89
C VAL A 256 -2.95 -16.14 -5.27
N GLU A 257 -2.33 -17.32 -5.41
CA GLU A 257 -2.37 -18.07 -6.66
C GLU A 257 -3.78 -18.50 -7.08
N LYS A 258 -4.58 -18.98 -6.11
CA LYS A 258 -5.98 -19.34 -6.36
C LYS A 258 -6.76 -18.11 -6.82
N MET A 259 -6.62 -16.99 -6.12
CA MET A 259 -7.26 -15.73 -6.49
C MET A 259 -6.85 -15.29 -7.91
N TYR A 260 -5.56 -15.36 -8.25
CA TYR A 260 -5.08 -15.05 -9.59
C TYR A 260 -5.75 -15.90 -10.67
N LYS A 261 -5.93 -17.21 -10.44
CA LYS A 261 -6.55 -18.13 -11.41
C LYS A 261 -8.01 -17.77 -11.72
N GLU A 262 -8.71 -17.14 -10.79
CA GLU A 262 -10.11 -16.75 -10.90
C GLU A 262 -10.33 -15.37 -11.53
N LEU A 263 -9.24 -14.58 -11.71
CA LEU A 263 -9.29 -13.21 -12.22
C LEU A 263 -8.93 -13.12 -13.71
N ASP A 264 -9.35 -12.04 -14.33
CA ASP A 264 -9.07 -11.71 -15.74
C ASP A 264 -7.57 -11.50 -15.98
N LYS A 265 -6.99 -12.29 -16.89
CA LYS A 265 -5.55 -12.28 -17.19
C LYS A 265 -5.12 -11.04 -18.00
N ASP A 266 -6.06 -10.36 -18.64
CA ASP A 266 -5.76 -9.12 -19.38
C ASP A 266 -5.55 -7.94 -18.42
N LYS A 267 -6.06 -8.04 -17.19
CA LYS A 267 -5.99 -6.99 -16.17
C LYS A 267 -5.15 -7.34 -14.95
N VAL A 268 -4.88 -8.61 -14.74
CA VAL A 268 -4.21 -9.08 -13.53
C VAL A 268 -2.94 -9.84 -13.87
N THR A 269 -1.83 -9.38 -13.31
CA THR A 269 -0.53 -10.03 -13.41
C THR A 269 -0.12 -10.55 -12.03
N ILE A 270 0.70 -11.60 -11.96
CA ILE A 270 1.23 -12.12 -10.70
C ILE A 270 2.75 -12.25 -10.73
N LEU A 271 3.41 -11.79 -9.67
CA LEU A 271 4.80 -12.08 -9.35
C LEU A 271 4.86 -13.05 -8.17
N LYS A 272 5.49 -14.20 -8.38
CA LYS A 272 5.81 -15.17 -7.32
C LYS A 272 7.31 -15.19 -7.12
N VAL A 273 7.77 -15.03 -5.88
CA VAL A 273 9.20 -15.01 -5.55
C VAL A 273 9.57 -16.23 -4.74
N ASP A 274 10.39 -17.09 -5.31
CA ASP A 274 10.84 -18.33 -4.67
C ASP A 274 11.72 -18.07 -3.45
N LYS A 275 11.59 -18.92 -2.43
CA LYS A 275 12.41 -18.92 -1.21
C LYS A 275 12.29 -17.64 -0.36
N VAL A 276 11.21 -16.90 -0.50
CA VAL A 276 10.97 -15.63 0.16
C VAL A 276 9.63 -15.68 0.90
N GLY A 277 9.58 -15.12 2.09
CA GLY A 277 8.36 -14.89 2.88
C GLY A 277 7.91 -13.44 2.76
N ASP A 278 8.72 -12.52 3.26
CA ASP A 278 8.51 -11.07 3.13
C ASP A 278 9.21 -10.55 1.86
N VAL A 279 8.45 -10.38 0.79
CA VAL A 279 9.01 -9.98 -0.51
C VAL A 279 9.56 -8.56 -0.53
N LEU A 280 9.02 -7.67 0.30
CA LEU A 280 9.46 -6.27 0.36
C LEU A 280 10.84 -6.16 1.01
N ALA A 281 11.10 -6.96 2.04
CA ALA A 281 12.39 -6.97 2.74
C ALA A 281 13.42 -7.87 2.08
N GLU A 282 13.01 -9.07 1.59
CA GLU A 282 13.94 -10.09 1.13
C GLU A 282 14.23 -10.02 -0.38
N ALA A 283 13.33 -9.46 -1.18
CA ALA A 283 13.49 -9.40 -2.64
C ALA A 283 13.06 -8.04 -3.24
N PRO A 284 13.46 -6.90 -2.67
CA PRO A 284 13.00 -5.59 -3.11
C PRO A 284 13.31 -5.30 -4.59
N ALA A 285 14.43 -5.81 -5.11
CA ALA A 285 14.79 -5.63 -6.52
C ALA A 285 13.81 -6.31 -7.50
N LYS A 286 13.27 -7.49 -7.15
CA LYS A 286 12.26 -8.16 -7.98
C LYS A 286 10.92 -7.42 -7.92
N VAL A 287 10.55 -6.92 -6.75
CA VAL A 287 9.36 -6.08 -6.58
C VAL A 287 9.50 -4.79 -7.38
N PHE A 288 10.65 -4.12 -7.30
CA PHE A 288 10.97 -2.92 -8.10
C PHE A 288 10.77 -3.17 -9.60
N GLN A 289 11.41 -4.21 -10.15
CA GLN A 289 11.32 -4.52 -11.58
C GLN A 289 9.87 -4.73 -12.03
N SER A 290 9.10 -5.51 -11.26
CA SER A 290 7.70 -5.79 -11.61
C SER A 290 6.81 -4.55 -11.43
N ALA A 291 7.02 -3.76 -10.39
CA ALA A 291 6.30 -2.51 -10.17
C ALA A 291 6.59 -1.48 -11.27
N LEU A 292 7.86 -1.36 -11.70
CA LEU A 292 8.24 -0.47 -12.80
C LEU A 292 7.55 -0.87 -14.10
N LEU A 293 7.64 -2.15 -14.49
CA LEU A 293 6.98 -2.65 -15.71
C LEU A 293 5.46 -2.48 -15.66
N PHE A 294 4.87 -2.74 -14.51
CA PHE A 294 3.43 -2.54 -14.27
C PHE A 294 3.05 -1.06 -14.46
N CYS A 295 3.78 -0.13 -13.84
CA CYS A 295 3.54 1.30 -14.00
C CYS A 295 3.76 1.78 -15.44
N GLN A 296 4.77 1.26 -16.13
CA GLN A 296 5.01 1.56 -17.54
C GLN A 296 3.87 1.07 -18.43
N GLY A 297 3.29 -0.09 -18.13
CA GLY A 297 2.07 -0.59 -18.77
C GLY A 297 0.88 0.37 -18.64
N GLN A 298 0.81 1.12 -17.54
CA GLN A 298 -0.18 2.17 -17.29
C GLN A 298 0.20 3.52 -17.92
N GLY A 299 1.33 3.62 -18.62
CA GLY A 299 1.84 4.87 -19.19
C GLY A 299 2.49 5.79 -18.14
N LEU A 300 2.86 5.25 -16.98
CA LEU A 300 3.58 5.97 -15.92
C LEU A 300 5.07 5.60 -15.97
N LEU A 301 5.95 6.45 -15.40
CA LEU A 301 7.39 6.19 -15.30
C LEU A 301 8.05 5.79 -16.62
N THR A 302 7.51 6.25 -17.74
CA THR A 302 7.97 5.88 -19.09
C THR A 302 9.32 6.48 -19.45
N SER A 303 9.80 7.45 -18.69
CA SER A 303 11.15 8.00 -18.79
C SER A 303 12.24 7.07 -18.27
N LEU A 304 11.88 6.09 -17.41
CA LEU A 304 12.82 5.09 -16.92
C LEU A 304 13.02 3.98 -17.95
N PRO A 305 14.27 3.48 -18.15
CA PRO A 305 14.49 2.35 -19.02
C PRO A 305 13.83 1.09 -18.42
N PRO A 306 13.31 0.19 -19.24
CA PRO A 306 12.89 -1.11 -18.75
C PRO A 306 14.07 -1.84 -18.07
N PRO A 307 13.80 -2.69 -17.04
CA PRO A 307 14.86 -3.42 -16.36
C PRO A 307 15.75 -4.21 -17.31
N GLY A 308 17.07 -4.08 -17.16
CA GLY A 308 18.06 -4.77 -17.99
C GLY A 308 18.35 -4.07 -19.34
N VAL A 309 17.76 -2.92 -19.61
CA VAL A 309 18.03 -2.12 -20.83
C VAL A 309 18.86 -0.91 -20.48
N GLU A 310 20.12 -0.86 -20.93
CA GLU A 310 20.94 0.33 -20.82
C GLU A 310 20.45 1.41 -21.81
N ARG A 311 20.21 2.62 -21.30
CA ARG A 311 19.89 3.77 -22.15
C ARG A 311 21.11 4.19 -22.95
N ARG A 312 21.04 4.06 -24.27
CA ARG A 312 21.89 4.87 -25.14
C ARG A 312 21.33 6.29 -25.13
N MET A 313 22.10 7.22 -24.54
CA MET A 313 21.73 8.63 -24.52
C MET A 313 21.64 9.15 -25.96
N SER A 314 20.45 9.30 -26.50
CA SER A 314 20.23 10.10 -27.69
C SER A 314 20.06 11.56 -27.27
N ARG A 315 20.85 12.45 -27.85
CA ARG A 315 20.95 13.87 -27.49
C ARG A 315 19.70 14.72 -27.77
N ALA A 316 18.55 14.11 -28.07
CA ALA A 316 17.48 14.84 -28.74
C ALA A 316 16.22 15.12 -27.94
N MET A 317 16.08 14.69 -26.66
CA MET A 317 14.80 14.89 -25.93
C MET A 317 15.02 15.26 -24.47
N SER A 318 14.43 16.38 -24.08
CA SER A 318 14.31 16.77 -22.67
C SER A 318 13.48 15.75 -21.92
N MET A 319 14.05 15.16 -20.86
CA MET A 319 13.46 14.06 -20.07
C MET A 319 12.23 14.48 -19.27
N GLU A 320 11.96 15.77 -19.11
CA GLU A 320 10.89 16.30 -18.27
C GLU A 320 9.47 16.07 -18.81
N GLU A 321 9.31 15.81 -20.11
CA GLU A 321 7.98 15.65 -20.71
C GLU A 321 7.44 14.20 -20.68
N TYR A 322 8.28 13.20 -20.40
CA TYR A 322 7.90 11.79 -20.51
C TYR A 322 7.19 11.23 -19.27
N ASP A 323 7.33 11.85 -18.12
CA ASP A 323 6.73 11.36 -16.87
C ASP A 323 5.31 11.90 -16.61
N LYS A 324 4.78 12.72 -17.53
CA LYS A 324 3.37 13.17 -17.44
C LYS A 324 2.45 11.97 -17.62
N PRO A 325 1.52 11.72 -16.67
CA PRO A 325 0.50 10.69 -16.85
C PRO A 325 -0.21 10.91 -18.18
N ASN A 326 -0.34 9.86 -19.00
CA ASN A 326 -1.04 9.97 -20.27
C ASN A 326 -2.54 10.06 -20.02
N ILE A 327 -3.02 11.25 -19.68
CA ILE A 327 -4.41 11.56 -19.31
C ILE A 327 -5.39 11.17 -20.44
N ARG A 328 -4.94 11.05 -21.68
CA ARG A 328 -5.79 10.62 -22.81
C ARG A 328 -6.27 9.17 -22.68
N ARG A 329 -5.53 8.29 -22.01
CA ARG A 329 -5.99 6.92 -21.72
C ARG A 329 -7.02 6.86 -20.59
N LEU A 330 -7.07 7.89 -19.75
CA LEU A 330 -8.00 7.98 -18.61
C LEU A 330 -9.33 8.65 -19.01
N SER A 331 -9.40 9.28 -20.17
CA SER A 331 -10.61 9.93 -20.71
C SER A 331 -11.35 9.05 -21.71
N LEU A 332 -11.39 7.74 -21.52
CA LEU A 332 -12.40 6.89 -22.17
C LEU A 332 -13.77 7.16 -21.50
N THR A 333 -14.30 8.36 -21.74
CA THR A 333 -15.74 8.53 -21.71
C THR A 333 -16.29 7.68 -22.85
N PRO A 334 -17.30 6.85 -22.61
CA PRO A 334 -18.08 6.26 -23.72
C PRO A 334 -18.56 7.43 -24.58
N ALA A 335 -18.37 7.33 -25.88
CA ALA A 335 -18.94 8.28 -26.82
C ALA A 335 -20.43 8.38 -26.54
N ALA A 336 -20.88 9.55 -26.09
CA ALA A 336 -22.27 9.82 -25.93
C ALA A 336 -22.92 9.80 -27.31
N ASP A 337 -23.91 8.92 -27.45
CA ASP A 337 -25.07 8.96 -28.30
C ASP A 337 -24.94 9.71 -29.63
N SER A 338 -24.93 8.91 -30.69
CA SER A 338 -25.41 9.31 -31.99
C SER A 338 -26.92 9.57 -31.93
N SER A 339 -27.32 10.83 -31.84
CA SER A 339 -28.69 11.26 -32.08
C SER A 339 -29.15 10.78 -33.46
N PRO A 340 -30.40 10.26 -33.59
CA PRO A 340 -30.92 9.86 -34.89
C PRO A 340 -31.16 11.08 -35.75
N ARG A 341 -30.59 11.09 -36.95
CA ARG A 341 -30.96 12.02 -38.02
C ARG A 341 -32.44 11.82 -38.36
N LYS A 342 -33.22 12.85 -38.18
CA LYS A 342 -34.55 12.95 -38.77
C LYS A 342 -34.37 13.13 -40.28
N LEU A 343 -35.08 12.29 -41.01
CA LEU A 343 -35.40 12.46 -42.41
C LEU A 343 -36.29 13.69 -42.64
#